data_ae069509ce436020c8c8c6c8c565a230
#
_entry.id   ae069509ce436020c8c8c6c8c565a230
#
_cell.length_a   1.000
_cell.length_b   1.000
_cell.length_c   1.000
_cell.angle_alpha   90.00
_cell.angle_beta   90.00
_cell.angle_gamma   90.00
#
_symmetry.space_group_name_H-M   'P 1'
#
loop_
_entity.id
_entity.type
_entity.pdbx_description
1 polymer ?
#
loop_
_entity_poly.entity_id
_entity_poly.type
_entity_poly.pdbx_seq_one_letter_code
_entity_poly.pdbx_strand_id
1 'polypeptide(L)'
;MTRAVVLTSGGLDSSTCLAMAVEKYGAAETEALNILYGQKNDRELASAKKIAEYYGVRYTLLDLRQIFSFSNSSMLRGSTEEIPEESYADQLKKLGGEGTVSTYVPFRNGTMLSSAASFALSR
;
A
#
# COMPACT_ATOMS: atom_id res chain seq x y z
N MET A 1 -13.44 -11.52 -16.83
CA MET A 1 -13.93 -10.39 -16.01
C MET A 1 -13.29 -10.44 -14.63
N THR A 2 -12.74 -9.33 -14.17
CA THR A 2 -12.13 -9.27 -12.84
C THR A 2 -13.22 -9.28 -11.76
N ARG A 3 -13.07 -10.15 -10.78
CA ARG A 3 -14.00 -10.29 -9.65
C ARG A 3 -13.42 -9.81 -8.33
N ALA A 4 -12.11 -9.70 -8.25
CA ALA A 4 -11.43 -9.18 -7.07
C ALA A 4 -10.23 -8.33 -7.47
N VAL A 5 -10.11 -7.17 -6.82
CA VAL A 5 -8.91 -6.32 -6.88
C VAL A 5 -8.35 -6.25 -5.46
N VAL A 6 -7.09 -6.62 -5.31
CA VAL A 6 -6.43 -6.65 -4.01
C VAL A 6 -5.33 -5.60 -3.97
N LEU A 7 -5.42 -4.68 -3.01
CA LEU A 7 -4.33 -3.75 -2.72
C LEU A 7 -3.16 -4.56 -2.17
N THR A 8 -2.06 -4.61 -2.91
CA THR A 8 -0.93 -5.49 -2.63
C THR A 8 0.33 -4.65 -2.40
N SER A 9 0.80 -4.62 -1.17
CA SER A 9 2.00 -3.84 -0.80
C SER A 9 3.29 -4.67 -0.76
N GLY A 10 3.17 -5.99 -0.83
CA GLY A 10 4.27 -6.91 -0.65
C GLY A 10 4.47 -7.36 0.80
N GLY A 11 3.68 -6.82 1.73
CA GLY A 11 3.69 -7.23 3.13
C GLY A 11 2.85 -8.51 3.38
N LEU A 12 2.93 -9.02 4.60
CA LEU A 12 2.26 -10.27 4.98
C LEU A 12 0.75 -10.21 4.83
N ASP A 13 0.12 -9.16 5.32
CA ASP A 13 -1.34 -9.04 5.34
C ASP A 13 -1.92 -8.96 3.92
N SER A 14 -1.36 -8.10 3.08
CA SER A 14 -1.82 -7.96 1.71
C SER A 14 -1.56 -9.20 0.87
N SER A 15 -0.44 -9.89 1.13
CA SER A 15 -0.13 -11.16 0.46
C SER A 15 -1.11 -12.25 0.85
N THR A 16 -1.53 -12.29 2.10
CA THR A 16 -2.56 -13.21 2.58
C THR A 16 -3.90 -12.92 1.92
N CYS A 17 -4.29 -11.65 1.81
CA CYS A 17 -5.51 -11.26 1.10
C CYS A 17 -5.47 -11.67 -0.37
N LEU A 18 -4.34 -11.51 -1.03
CA LEU A 18 -4.17 -11.92 -2.43
C LEU A 18 -4.33 -13.43 -2.58
N ALA A 19 -3.70 -14.21 -1.70
CA ALA A 19 -3.82 -15.66 -1.69
C ALA A 19 -5.28 -16.11 -1.51
N MET A 20 -6.00 -15.48 -0.59
CA MET A 20 -7.42 -15.78 -0.35
C MET A 20 -8.29 -15.43 -1.57
N ALA A 21 -8.03 -14.31 -2.23
CA ALA A 21 -8.76 -13.92 -3.42
C ALA A 21 -8.52 -14.90 -4.58
N VAL A 22 -7.28 -15.32 -4.77
CA VAL A 22 -6.93 -16.30 -5.81
C VAL A 22 -7.59 -17.66 -5.52
N GLU A 23 -7.61 -18.09 -4.27
CA GLU A 23 -8.29 -19.32 -3.86
C GLU A 23 -9.79 -19.26 -4.17
N LYS A 24 -10.42 -18.12 -3.89
CA LYS A 24 -11.87 -17.97 -4.04
C LYS A 24 -12.30 -17.72 -5.49
N TYR A 25 -11.56 -16.91 -6.23
CA TYR A 25 -11.96 -16.44 -7.58
C TYR A 25 -11.08 -16.95 -8.71
N GLY A 26 -9.91 -17.49 -8.40
CA GLY A 26 -8.92 -17.88 -9.41
C GLY A 26 -8.03 -16.72 -9.86
N ALA A 27 -6.85 -17.06 -10.34
CA ALA A 27 -5.86 -16.08 -10.78
C ALA A 27 -6.35 -15.22 -11.96
N ALA A 28 -7.10 -15.83 -12.88
CA ALA A 28 -7.60 -15.13 -14.09
C ALA A 28 -8.61 -14.02 -13.75
N GLU A 29 -9.31 -14.13 -12.62
CA GLU A 29 -10.35 -13.19 -12.21
C GLU A 29 -9.90 -12.30 -11.01
N THR A 30 -8.62 -12.35 -10.65
CA THR A 30 -8.03 -11.57 -9.58
C THR A 30 -6.95 -10.65 -10.14
N GLU A 31 -6.93 -9.40 -9.67
CA GLU A 31 -5.88 -8.44 -10.01
C GLU A 31 -5.23 -7.89 -8.75
N ALA A 32 -3.90 -7.74 -8.78
CA ALA A 32 -3.14 -7.08 -7.75
C ALA A 32 -2.93 -5.61 -8.14
N LEU A 33 -3.33 -4.70 -7.27
CA LEU A 33 -3.11 -3.27 -7.43
C LEU A 33 -2.11 -2.80 -6.39
N ASN A 34 -0.98 -2.29 -6.83
CA ASN A 34 0.00 -1.67 -5.96
C ASN A 34 0.00 -0.16 -6.16
N ILE A 35 0.27 0.59 -5.10
CA ILE A 35 0.25 2.05 -5.15
C ILE A 35 1.62 2.59 -4.80
N LEU A 36 2.16 3.36 -5.72
CA LEU A 36 3.40 4.11 -5.52
C LEU A 36 3.01 5.48 -4.97
N TYR A 37 3.35 5.75 -3.71
CA TYR A 37 3.06 7.02 -3.05
C TYR A 37 4.32 7.79 -2.62
N GLY A 38 5.50 7.34 -3.08
CA GLY A 38 6.77 7.96 -2.74
C GLY A 38 7.41 7.41 -1.48
N GLN A 39 7.06 6.18 -1.09
CA GLN A 39 7.63 5.50 0.06
C GLN A 39 9.16 5.32 -0.10
N LYS A 40 9.87 5.45 1.01
CA LYS A 40 11.33 5.30 1.03
C LYS A 40 11.80 3.88 0.76
N ASN A 41 10.96 2.87 1.05
CA ASN A 41 11.31 1.47 0.95
C ASN A 41 10.89 0.87 -0.40
N ASP A 42 11.84 0.75 -1.33
CA ASP A 42 11.61 0.17 -2.66
C ASP A 42 11.42 -1.34 -2.65
N ARG A 43 11.84 -2.01 -1.57
CA ARG A 43 11.72 -3.47 -1.46
C ARG A 43 10.27 -3.93 -1.48
N GLU A 44 9.36 -3.11 -0.92
CA GLU A 44 7.94 -3.41 -0.92
C GLU A 44 7.39 -3.50 -2.34
N LEU A 45 7.80 -2.59 -3.23
CA LEU A 45 7.34 -2.59 -4.62
C LEU A 45 7.80 -3.85 -5.35
N ALA A 46 9.06 -4.23 -5.19
CA ALA A 46 9.61 -5.44 -5.80
C ALA A 46 8.93 -6.70 -5.25
N SER A 47 8.68 -6.74 -3.95
CA SER A 47 8.00 -7.86 -3.29
C SER A 47 6.57 -8.03 -3.79
N ALA A 48 5.83 -6.94 -3.93
CA ALA A 48 4.45 -6.97 -4.43
C ALA A 48 4.40 -7.55 -5.85
N LYS A 49 5.31 -7.11 -6.71
CA LYS A 49 5.40 -7.62 -8.08
C LYS A 49 5.72 -9.11 -8.12
N LYS A 50 6.68 -9.57 -7.32
CA LYS A 50 7.05 -10.98 -7.24
C LYS A 50 5.90 -11.85 -6.75
N ILE A 51 5.15 -11.39 -5.78
CA ILE A 51 4.00 -12.13 -5.24
C ILE A 51 2.91 -12.23 -6.28
N ALA A 52 2.62 -11.15 -7.02
CA ALA A 52 1.67 -11.18 -8.11
C ALA A 52 2.09 -12.16 -9.21
N GLU A 53 3.36 -12.18 -9.56
CA GLU A 53 3.91 -13.15 -10.54
C GLU A 53 3.78 -14.58 -10.04
N TYR A 54 4.06 -14.82 -8.75
CA TYR A 54 3.93 -16.14 -8.15
C TYR A 54 2.51 -16.71 -8.26
N TYR A 55 1.49 -15.88 -8.01
CA TYR A 55 0.09 -16.29 -8.13
C TYR A 55 -0.46 -16.22 -9.55
N GLY A 56 0.29 -15.66 -10.49
CA GLY A 56 -0.14 -15.55 -11.89
C GLY A 56 -1.29 -14.57 -12.11
N VAL A 57 -1.41 -13.57 -11.23
CA VAL A 57 -2.44 -12.52 -11.36
C VAL A 57 -1.91 -11.32 -12.14
N ARG A 58 -2.82 -10.55 -12.74
CA ARG A 58 -2.45 -9.27 -13.34
C ARG A 58 -2.00 -8.31 -12.26
N TYR A 59 -0.95 -7.56 -12.56
CA TYR A 59 -0.35 -6.58 -11.65
C TYR A 59 -0.42 -5.20 -12.27
N THR A 60 -0.94 -4.25 -11.52
CA THR A 60 -0.97 -2.84 -11.93
C THR A 60 -0.34 -1.99 -10.84
N LEU A 61 0.56 -1.10 -11.24
CA LEU A 61 1.16 -0.11 -10.36
C LEU A 61 0.52 1.24 -10.64
N LEU A 62 -0.15 1.80 -9.64
CA LEU A 62 -0.76 3.12 -9.72
C LEU A 62 0.14 4.14 -9.04
N ASP A 63 0.52 5.17 -9.78
CA ASP A 63 1.40 6.21 -9.27
C ASP A 63 0.58 7.38 -8.70
N LEU A 64 0.61 7.54 -7.38
CA LEU A 64 -0.05 8.62 -6.67
C LEU A 64 0.94 9.54 -5.96
N ARG A 65 2.22 9.53 -6.38
CA ARG A 65 3.26 10.32 -5.71
C ARG A 65 2.95 11.80 -5.64
N GLN A 66 2.32 12.35 -6.65
CA GLN A 66 2.06 13.78 -6.72
C GLN A 66 1.15 14.25 -5.57
N ILE A 67 0.07 13.54 -5.29
CA ILE A 67 -0.85 13.95 -4.23
C ILE A 67 -0.21 13.84 -2.85
N PHE A 68 0.66 12.86 -2.65
CA PHE A 68 1.35 12.67 -1.37
C PHE A 68 2.63 13.50 -1.23
N SER A 69 3.06 14.20 -2.28
CA SER A 69 4.28 15.02 -2.29
C SER A 69 4.21 16.21 -1.32
N PHE A 70 3.01 16.59 -0.90
CA PHE A 70 2.80 17.68 0.05
C PHE A 70 3.02 17.25 1.51
N SER A 71 3.16 15.96 1.76
CA SER A 71 3.39 15.43 3.10
C SER A 71 4.89 15.32 3.40
N ASN A 72 5.28 15.56 4.65
CA ASN A 72 6.64 15.32 5.15
C ASN A 72 6.71 14.07 6.05
N SER A 73 5.85 13.08 5.84
CA SER A 73 5.94 11.81 6.56
C SER A 73 7.30 11.15 6.33
N SER A 74 7.87 10.56 7.39
CA SER A 74 9.13 9.80 7.30
C SER A 74 9.07 8.62 6.35
N MET A 75 7.88 8.17 5.98
CA MET A 75 7.66 7.08 5.04
C MET A 75 7.85 7.49 3.58
N LEU A 76 7.95 8.80 3.29
CA LEU A 76 8.06 9.32 1.93
C LEU A 76 9.52 9.64 1.57
N ARG A 77 9.90 9.37 0.31
CA ARG A 77 11.26 9.59 -0.21
C ARG A 77 11.74 11.02 -0.06
N GLY A 78 10.87 11.99 -0.29
CA GLY A 78 11.20 13.41 -0.21
C GLY A 78 11.18 13.97 1.20
N SER A 79 10.87 13.15 2.21
CA SER A 79 10.81 13.59 3.60
C SER A 79 12.20 13.83 4.17
N THR A 80 12.32 14.89 5.01
CA THR A 80 13.52 15.17 5.80
C THR A 80 13.59 14.34 7.08
N GLU A 81 12.50 13.66 7.45
CA GLU A 81 12.45 12.81 8.63
C GLU A 81 12.89 11.39 8.32
N GLU A 82 13.54 10.74 9.27
CA GLU A 82 13.92 9.33 9.17
C GLU A 82 12.76 8.43 9.57
N ILE A 83 12.73 7.21 9.00
CA ILE A 83 11.75 6.20 9.39
C ILE A 83 12.12 5.70 10.78
N PRO A 84 11.21 5.86 11.79
CA PRO A 84 11.48 5.38 13.15
C PRO A 84 11.55 3.86 13.18
N GLU A 85 12.44 3.33 14.04
CA GLU A 85 12.50 1.90 14.34
C GLU A 85 11.46 1.46 15.37
N GLU A 86 10.76 2.41 15.94
CA GLU A 86 9.76 2.18 16.99
C GLU A 86 8.42 1.77 16.41
N SER A 87 7.64 1.04 17.19
CA SER A 87 6.27 0.73 16.85
C SER A 87 5.40 1.99 16.85
N TYR A 88 4.26 1.93 16.14
CA TYR A 88 3.28 3.01 16.12
C TYR A 88 2.80 3.36 17.55
N ALA A 89 2.57 2.33 18.38
CA ALA A 89 2.14 2.53 19.76
C ALA A 89 3.18 3.28 20.59
N ASP A 90 4.48 2.98 20.40
CA ASP A 90 5.56 3.66 21.10
C ASP A 90 5.68 5.11 20.66
N GLN A 91 5.51 5.41 19.39
CA GLN A 91 5.48 6.77 18.88
C GLN A 91 4.33 7.57 19.47
N LEU A 92 3.14 6.99 19.60
CA LEU A 92 1.99 7.63 20.23
C LEU A 92 2.24 7.90 21.71
N LYS A 93 2.89 7.00 22.42
CA LYS A 93 3.26 7.20 23.83
C LYS A 93 4.20 8.40 24.00
N LYS A 94 5.19 8.54 23.13
CA LYS A 94 6.11 9.69 23.16
C LYS A 94 5.39 11.02 22.96
N LEU A 95 4.34 11.04 22.16
CA LEU A 95 3.51 12.22 21.92
C LEU A 95 2.49 12.46 23.04
N GLY A 96 2.42 11.58 24.05
CA GLY A 96 1.45 11.70 25.13
C GLY A 96 0.00 11.52 24.66
N GLY A 97 -0.20 10.79 23.56
CA GLY A 97 -1.51 10.59 22.95
C GLY A 97 -2.01 11.77 22.12
N GLU A 98 -1.20 12.82 21.98
CA GLU A 98 -1.52 14.02 21.20
C GLU A 98 -0.60 14.13 19.97
N GLY A 99 -1.10 14.82 18.93
CA GLY A 99 -0.34 15.08 17.72
C GLY A 99 -0.30 13.89 16.75
N THR A 100 0.55 14.00 15.75
CA THR A 100 0.69 13.05 14.65
C THR A 100 2.07 12.41 14.66
N VAL A 101 2.14 11.10 14.53
CA VAL A 101 3.44 10.41 14.41
C VAL A 101 4.11 10.74 13.08
N SER A 102 5.46 10.68 13.02
CA SER A 102 6.22 11.02 11.82
C SER A 102 5.96 10.10 10.63
N THR A 103 5.47 8.89 10.87
CA THR A 103 5.10 7.93 9.82
C THR A 103 3.72 8.19 9.21
N TYR A 104 2.95 9.13 9.77
CA TYR A 104 1.61 9.42 9.26
C TYR A 104 1.68 10.10 7.89
N VAL A 105 1.04 9.48 6.91
CA VAL A 105 0.80 10.08 5.58
C VAL A 105 -0.66 10.48 5.54
N PRO A 106 -0.98 11.79 5.42
CA PRO A 106 -2.35 12.27 5.55
C PRO A 106 -3.33 11.55 4.63
N PHE A 107 -4.36 10.95 5.22
CA PHE A 107 -5.45 10.24 4.55
C PHE A 107 -4.98 9.19 3.53
N ARG A 108 -3.80 8.60 3.74
CA ARG A 108 -3.21 7.63 2.80
C ARG A 108 -4.16 6.46 2.49
N ASN A 109 -4.64 5.80 3.53
CA ASN A 109 -5.48 4.61 3.35
C ASN A 109 -6.81 4.96 2.69
N GLY A 110 -7.42 6.09 3.05
CA GLY A 110 -8.64 6.58 2.41
C GLY A 110 -8.43 6.86 0.92
N THR A 111 -7.34 7.53 0.57
CA THR A 111 -6.98 7.83 -0.82
C THR A 111 -6.72 6.55 -1.61
N MET A 112 -6.00 5.59 -1.04
CA MET A 112 -5.73 4.30 -1.67
C MET A 112 -7.01 3.50 -1.90
N LEU A 113 -7.89 3.44 -0.91
CA LEU A 113 -9.15 2.71 -1.02
C LEU A 113 -10.08 3.34 -2.05
N SER A 114 -10.19 4.66 -2.08
CA SER A 114 -10.98 5.37 -3.09
C SER A 114 -10.46 5.14 -4.50
N SER A 115 -9.15 5.18 -4.68
CA SER A 115 -8.50 4.90 -5.97
C SER A 115 -8.71 3.45 -6.39
N ALA A 116 -8.59 2.51 -5.46
CA ALA A 116 -8.82 1.10 -5.72
C ALA A 116 -10.29 0.82 -6.10
N ALA A 117 -11.23 1.48 -5.44
CA ALA A 117 -12.64 1.36 -5.78
C ALA A 117 -12.93 1.86 -7.19
N SER A 118 -12.37 3.00 -7.57
CA SER A 118 -12.49 3.54 -8.92
C SER A 118 -11.90 2.58 -9.96
N PHE A 119 -10.72 2.06 -9.68
CA PHE A 119 -10.06 1.07 -10.53
C PHE A 119 -10.92 -0.19 -10.69
N ALA A 120 -11.42 -0.74 -9.58
CA ALA A 120 -12.22 -1.95 -9.59
C ALA A 120 -13.52 -1.78 -10.37
N LEU A 121 -14.19 -0.63 -10.22
CA LEU A 121 -15.43 -0.33 -10.96
C LEU A 121 -15.21 -0.19 -12.45
N SER A 122 -14.00 0.10 -12.88
CA SER A 122 -13.64 0.21 -14.31
C SER A 122 -13.22 -1.14 -14.92
N ARG A 123 -13.11 -2.17 -14.11
CA ARG A 123 -12.69 -3.51 -14.54
C ARG A 123 -13.87 -4.45 -14.59
#